data_d07ed8500d3d10866afeb1e771b5acee
#
_entry.id   d07ed8500d3d10866afeb1e771b5acee
#
_cell.length_a   1.000
_cell.length_b   1.000
_cell.length_c   1.000
_cell.angle_alpha   90.00
_cell.angle_beta   90.00
_cell.angle_gamma   90.00
#
_symmetry.space_group_name_H-M   'P 1'
#
loop_
_entity.id
_entity.type
_entity.pdbx_description
1 polymer ?
#
loop_
_entity_poly.entity_id
_entity_poly.type
_entity_poly.pdbx_seq_one_letter_code
_entity_poly.pdbx_strand_id
1 'polypeptide(L)'
;VRIDQRRNGYTLITKSLELDLMPQTLFEKIWDSHLVCEEEEGPTLLYVDRHLVHEVTSPQAFDGLRLNGRTVRRPDLTFATMDHNIPTEDRHLPIQDSISAEQMEALRRNCNEFGITLFDLLSSYQGIVHVIGPELGLTLPGQMIVCGDSHTSTHGAFGSLAFGIGTSEVEHVLATQCIWQRRPMNFAIEVTGKRQTGVTAKDVILSIIREIGTAGASGTVLEYRGESIRKMSMEERMTICNMSIEAGARAGIIAPDNTTFRYVSGRRFSPKGKDFDYMVDRCKELSSDPGARFDRMVTMDSSKITPQVTWGTNPGMVTDVTGTIPSPEDFSDAESMNAVKNALEYMNLQPGTLITEVKIDRVFIGSCTNARIEDLDAASRIIRGKRVAPGVSAMVVPGSKAVKVEAERRSLDLVFKE
;
A
#
# COMPACT_ATOMS: atom_id res chain seq x y z
N VAL A 1 35.28 6.58 -7.61
CA VAL A 1 35.81 7.76 -8.31
C VAL A 1 35.77 8.91 -7.35
N ARG A 2 36.91 9.40 -6.85
CA ARG A 2 37.02 10.62 -6.05
C ARG A 2 36.68 11.81 -6.93
N ILE A 3 35.66 12.56 -6.56
CA ILE A 3 35.50 13.96 -6.98
C ILE A 3 35.42 14.79 -5.71
N ASP A 4 36.54 15.43 -5.38
CA ASP A 4 36.63 16.46 -4.35
C ASP A 4 36.29 17.79 -5.04
N GLN A 5 35.09 18.32 -4.80
CA GLN A 5 34.77 19.70 -5.09
C GLN A 5 33.92 20.28 -3.94
N ARG A 6 34.62 20.85 -2.98
CA ARG A 6 34.02 21.76 -2.00
C ARG A 6 33.56 23.05 -2.69
N ARG A 7 32.30 23.07 -3.10
CA ARG A 7 31.48 24.27 -3.29
C ARG A 7 30.02 23.85 -3.25
N ASN A 8 29.26 24.31 -2.28
CA ASN A 8 27.81 24.22 -2.06
C ASN A 8 27.29 23.22 -1.00
N GLY A 9 28.01 22.96 0.09
CA GLY A 9 27.39 22.34 1.28
C GLY A 9 26.92 20.87 1.18
N TYR A 10 27.27 20.13 0.12
CA TYR A 10 26.98 18.71 -0.02
C TYR A 10 28.23 17.89 0.30
N THR A 11 28.13 17.03 1.29
CA THR A 11 29.20 16.05 1.60
C THR A 11 28.87 14.75 0.88
N LEU A 12 29.71 14.35 -0.06
CA LEU A 12 29.68 12.99 -0.61
C LEU A 12 30.23 12.06 0.47
N ILE A 13 29.33 11.28 1.08
CA ILE A 13 29.72 10.32 2.11
C ILE A 13 30.42 9.15 1.45
N THR A 14 31.76 9.09 1.60
CA THR A 14 32.44 7.81 1.54
C THR A 14 32.11 7.07 2.83
N LYS A 15 31.17 6.11 2.78
CA LYS A 15 30.88 5.22 3.91
C LYS A 15 32.23 4.68 4.43
N SER A 16 32.52 4.91 5.72
CA SER A 16 33.70 4.30 6.33
C SER A 16 33.48 2.79 6.40
N LEU A 17 34.52 2.00 6.20
CA LEU A 17 34.52 0.53 6.28
C LEU A 17 33.95 0.00 7.62
N GLU A 18 33.87 0.81 8.66
CA GLU A 18 33.29 0.46 9.96
C GLU A 18 31.75 0.47 9.96
N LEU A 19 31.09 1.27 9.13
CA LEU A 19 29.64 1.29 8.98
C LEU A 19 29.11 0.03 8.27
N ASP A 20 29.93 -0.59 7.40
CA ASP A 20 29.57 -1.83 6.70
C ASP A 20 29.56 -3.08 7.62
N LEU A 21 29.99 -2.95 8.88
CA LEU A 21 30.04 -4.04 9.86
C LEU A 21 28.88 -3.99 10.88
N MET A 22 28.08 -2.94 10.90
CA MET A 22 26.94 -2.84 11.83
C MET A 22 25.72 -3.57 11.27
N PRO A 23 25.04 -4.39 12.10
CA PRO A 23 23.79 -5.03 11.68
C PRO A 23 22.74 -4.00 11.24
N GLN A 24 22.18 -4.18 10.06
CA GLN A 24 21.21 -3.27 9.46
C GLN A 24 19.81 -3.89 9.37
N THR A 25 18.78 -3.05 9.53
CA THR A 25 17.39 -3.42 9.23
C THR A 25 17.14 -3.48 7.73
N LEU A 26 16.08 -4.15 7.31
CA LEU A 26 15.63 -4.17 5.91
C LEU A 26 15.47 -2.74 5.35
N PHE A 27 14.84 -1.86 6.15
CA PHE A 27 14.69 -0.45 5.77
C PHE A 27 16.03 0.22 5.52
N GLU A 28 17.01 0.07 6.44
CA GLU A 28 18.32 0.70 6.31
C GLU A 28 19.08 0.22 5.08
N LYS A 29 19.03 -1.08 4.79
CA LYS A 29 19.66 -1.64 3.57
C LYS A 29 19.10 -1.03 2.30
N ILE A 30 17.76 -0.86 2.21
CA ILE A 30 17.15 -0.27 1.03
C ILE A 30 17.44 1.23 0.99
N TRP A 31 17.27 1.96 2.08
CA TRP A 31 17.55 3.38 2.15
C TRP A 31 18.98 3.70 1.69
N ASP A 32 19.95 3.04 2.28
CA ASP A 32 21.37 3.26 2.01
C ASP A 32 21.76 2.91 0.56
N SER A 33 21.13 1.88 -0.03
CA SER A 33 21.38 1.50 -1.43
C SER A 33 20.83 2.51 -2.45
N HIS A 34 19.88 3.38 -2.04
CA HIS A 34 19.27 4.40 -2.91
C HIS A 34 19.79 5.82 -2.64
N LEU A 35 20.73 5.96 -1.70
CA LEU A 35 21.30 7.25 -1.34
C LEU A 35 22.07 7.87 -2.49
N VAL A 36 21.67 9.06 -2.92
CA VAL A 36 22.36 9.89 -3.92
C VAL A 36 23.24 10.92 -3.23
N CYS A 37 22.69 11.68 -2.29
CA CYS A 37 23.43 12.59 -1.43
C CYS A 37 22.61 12.89 -0.16
N GLU A 38 23.27 13.41 0.84
CA GLU A 38 22.69 13.77 2.13
C GLU A 38 23.14 15.18 2.52
N GLU A 39 22.22 15.99 3.00
CA GLU A 39 22.54 17.27 3.59
C GLU A 39 22.97 17.08 5.04
N GLU A 40 23.95 17.84 5.50
CA GLU A 40 24.37 17.83 6.91
C GLU A 40 23.20 18.27 7.79
N GLU A 41 22.72 17.38 8.69
CA GLU A 41 21.51 17.57 9.51
C GLU A 41 20.21 17.79 8.73
N GLY A 42 20.19 17.49 7.45
CA GLY A 42 19.10 17.75 6.50
C GLY A 42 18.40 16.51 5.95
N PRO A 43 17.61 16.69 4.89
CA PRO A 43 17.01 15.59 4.16
C PRO A 43 18.05 14.86 3.30
N THR A 44 17.70 13.63 2.93
CA THR A 44 18.46 12.75 2.05
C THR A 44 17.83 12.73 0.66
N LEU A 45 18.63 12.89 -0.39
CA LEU A 45 18.20 12.67 -1.77
C LEU A 45 18.33 11.19 -2.12
N LEU A 46 17.23 10.57 -2.51
CA LEU A 46 17.12 9.15 -2.80
C LEU A 46 16.76 8.94 -4.27
N TYR A 47 17.35 7.92 -4.89
CA TYR A 47 16.95 7.48 -6.23
C TYR A 47 15.68 6.66 -6.19
N VAL A 48 14.77 6.87 -7.15
CA VAL A 48 13.48 6.17 -7.26
C VAL A 48 13.53 5.15 -8.39
N ASP A 49 13.33 3.86 -8.10
CA ASP A 49 13.35 2.79 -9.12
C ASP A 49 12.08 2.73 -9.95
N ARG A 50 10.93 3.05 -9.32
CA ARG A 50 9.63 3.07 -9.99
C ARG A 50 8.80 4.26 -9.56
N HIS A 51 8.29 4.98 -10.53
CA HIS A 51 7.29 6.02 -10.33
C HIS A 51 5.97 5.56 -10.91
N LEU A 52 4.98 5.36 -10.04
CA LEU A 52 3.62 5.01 -10.44
C LEU A 52 2.77 6.28 -10.44
N VAL A 53 1.94 6.45 -11.45
CA VAL A 53 1.19 7.71 -11.68
C VAL A 53 -0.27 7.38 -11.96
N HIS A 54 -1.17 8.21 -11.47
CA HIS A 54 -2.59 8.13 -11.77
C HIS A 54 -3.17 9.52 -12.09
N GLU A 55 -4.44 9.57 -12.51
CA GLU A 55 -5.05 10.77 -13.08
C GLU A 55 -5.29 11.91 -12.08
N VAL A 56 -5.40 11.62 -10.78
CA VAL A 56 -5.81 12.64 -9.79
C VAL A 56 -4.67 13.56 -9.38
N THR A 57 -3.48 13.03 -9.09
CA THR A 57 -2.35 13.78 -8.52
C THR A 57 -1.32 14.23 -9.56
N SER A 58 -1.51 13.89 -10.84
CA SER A 58 -0.50 14.12 -11.87
C SER A 58 -0.71 15.35 -12.77
N PRO A 59 -1.92 15.88 -13.03
CA PRO A 59 -2.10 16.94 -14.01
C PRO A 59 -1.22 18.16 -13.75
N GLN A 60 -1.23 18.69 -12.52
CA GLN A 60 -0.44 19.87 -12.13
C GLN A 60 1.07 19.58 -12.17
N ALA A 61 1.50 18.34 -11.88
CA ALA A 61 2.90 17.96 -11.96
C ALA A 61 3.43 18.03 -13.40
N PHE A 62 2.66 17.57 -14.37
CA PHE A 62 3.01 17.70 -15.79
C PHE A 62 2.97 19.13 -16.29
N ASP A 63 2.03 19.95 -15.81
CA ASP A 63 2.00 21.38 -16.13
C ASP A 63 3.24 22.09 -15.58
N GLY A 64 3.68 21.75 -14.37
CA GLY A 64 4.93 22.22 -13.79
C GLY A 64 6.15 21.88 -14.64
N LEU A 65 6.23 20.66 -15.20
CA LEU A 65 7.30 20.30 -16.14
C LEU A 65 7.32 21.21 -17.39
N ARG A 66 6.15 21.45 -18.00
CA ARG A 66 6.03 22.32 -19.19
C ARG A 66 6.44 23.75 -18.89
N LEU A 67 5.93 24.32 -17.80
CA LEU A 67 6.24 25.68 -17.39
C LEU A 67 7.74 25.90 -17.15
N ASN A 68 8.42 24.87 -16.66
CA ASN A 68 9.86 24.90 -16.38
C ASN A 68 10.72 24.41 -17.56
N GLY A 69 10.13 24.08 -18.72
CA GLY A 69 10.85 23.55 -19.89
C GLY A 69 11.54 22.22 -19.62
N ARG A 70 11.01 21.41 -18.73
CA ARG A 70 11.56 20.10 -18.32
C ARG A 70 10.82 18.96 -19.00
N THR A 71 11.51 17.82 -19.12
CA THR A 71 10.93 16.57 -19.61
C THR A 71 10.96 15.49 -18.52
N VAL A 72 10.25 14.38 -18.73
CA VAL A 72 10.36 13.23 -17.85
C VAL A 72 11.72 12.57 -17.99
N ARG A 73 12.43 12.43 -16.89
CA ARG A 73 13.81 11.92 -16.84
C ARG A 73 13.91 10.45 -17.23
N ARG A 74 12.98 9.62 -16.75
CA ARG A 74 12.97 8.16 -16.96
C ARG A 74 11.55 7.66 -17.27
N PRO A 75 11.05 7.93 -18.48
CA PRO A 75 9.74 7.44 -18.88
C PRO A 75 9.64 5.90 -18.90
N ASP A 76 10.74 5.20 -19.06
CA ASP A 76 10.87 3.74 -18.97
C ASP A 76 10.71 3.19 -17.54
N LEU A 77 10.87 4.00 -16.50
CA LEU A 77 10.66 3.66 -15.09
C LEU A 77 9.37 4.26 -14.51
N THR A 78 8.62 5.01 -15.34
CA THR A 78 7.36 5.64 -14.97
C THR A 78 6.20 4.90 -15.64
N PHE A 79 5.20 4.51 -14.86
CA PHE A 79 4.03 3.77 -15.34
C PHE A 79 2.76 4.43 -14.83
N ALA A 80 1.79 4.60 -15.72
CA ALA A 80 0.54 5.27 -15.40
C ALA A 80 -0.67 4.33 -15.57
N THR A 81 -1.68 4.53 -14.72
CA THR A 81 -2.99 3.88 -14.86
C THR A 81 -4.10 4.85 -14.54
N MET A 82 -5.29 4.60 -15.05
CA MET A 82 -6.52 5.28 -14.65
C MET A 82 -7.25 4.39 -13.67
N ASP A 83 -7.42 4.83 -12.42
CA ASP A 83 -8.00 3.99 -11.37
C ASP A 83 -8.88 4.71 -10.34
N HIS A 84 -8.80 6.03 -10.21
CA HIS A 84 -9.58 6.80 -9.26
C HIS A 84 -10.90 7.33 -9.85
N ASN A 85 -10.89 7.80 -11.10
CA ASN A 85 -12.02 8.47 -11.75
C ASN A 85 -12.77 7.56 -12.74
N ILE A 86 -12.59 6.26 -12.65
CA ILE A 86 -13.20 5.32 -13.58
C ILE A 86 -14.57 4.85 -13.08
N PRO A 87 -15.57 4.72 -13.97
CA PRO A 87 -16.85 4.13 -13.59
C PRO A 87 -16.70 2.64 -13.29
N THR A 88 -17.53 2.15 -12.36
CA THR A 88 -17.58 0.72 -12.02
C THR A 88 -18.37 -0.08 -13.05
N GLU A 89 -19.29 0.56 -13.75
CA GLU A 89 -20.16 0.00 -14.78
C GLU A 89 -20.00 0.77 -16.10
N ASP A 90 -20.50 0.23 -17.19
CA ASP A 90 -20.61 0.87 -18.51
C ASP A 90 -19.37 1.64 -18.99
N ARG A 91 -18.19 1.08 -18.74
CA ARG A 91 -16.89 1.69 -19.05
C ARG A 91 -16.65 2.02 -20.51
N HIS A 92 -17.54 1.57 -21.41
CA HIS A 92 -17.54 1.87 -22.83
C HIS A 92 -18.27 3.18 -23.18
N LEU A 93 -19.05 3.72 -22.26
CA LEU A 93 -19.74 4.98 -22.40
C LEU A 93 -18.85 6.18 -22.02
N PRO A 94 -19.15 7.38 -22.52
CA PRO A 94 -18.46 8.60 -22.10
C PRO A 94 -18.60 8.84 -20.59
N ILE A 95 -17.51 9.29 -19.97
CA ILE A 95 -17.51 9.68 -18.56
C ILE A 95 -18.42 10.89 -18.38
N GLN A 96 -19.45 10.78 -17.55
CA GLN A 96 -20.45 11.81 -17.36
C GLN A 96 -19.98 12.96 -16.46
N ASP A 97 -19.18 12.65 -15.44
CA ASP A 97 -18.57 13.66 -14.58
C ASP A 97 -17.45 14.37 -15.36
N SER A 98 -17.62 15.68 -15.57
CA SER A 98 -16.71 16.46 -16.41
C SER A 98 -15.30 16.58 -15.82
N ILE A 99 -15.16 16.63 -14.47
CA ILE A 99 -13.86 16.75 -13.80
C ILE A 99 -13.10 15.44 -13.97
N SER A 100 -13.76 14.31 -13.71
CA SER A 100 -13.19 12.96 -13.90
C SER A 100 -12.77 12.76 -15.37
N ALA A 101 -13.61 13.15 -16.31
CA ALA A 101 -13.30 13.05 -17.75
C ALA A 101 -12.06 13.89 -18.12
N GLU A 102 -11.97 15.12 -17.63
CA GLU A 102 -10.85 16.01 -17.88
C GLU A 102 -9.54 15.48 -17.31
N GLN A 103 -9.54 14.97 -16.07
CA GLN A 103 -8.36 14.39 -15.42
C GLN A 103 -7.87 13.14 -16.16
N MET A 104 -8.77 12.26 -16.58
CA MET A 104 -8.42 11.07 -17.36
C MET A 104 -7.84 11.43 -18.72
N GLU A 105 -8.43 12.41 -19.41
CA GLU A 105 -7.92 12.88 -20.69
C GLU A 105 -6.58 13.63 -20.55
N ALA A 106 -6.39 14.39 -19.46
CA ALA A 106 -5.11 15.02 -19.14
C ALA A 106 -4.01 13.97 -18.96
N LEU A 107 -4.29 12.88 -18.20
CA LEU A 107 -3.33 11.79 -18.04
C LEU A 107 -2.98 11.14 -19.39
N ARG A 108 -3.96 10.90 -20.27
CA ARG A 108 -3.72 10.33 -21.60
C ARG A 108 -2.81 11.22 -22.44
N ARG A 109 -3.11 12.52 -22.51
CA ARG A 109 -2.28 13.50 -23.24
C ARG A 109 -0.86 13.56 -22.67
N ASN A 110 -0.74 13.63 -21.35
CA ASN A 110 0.56 13.71 -20.68
C ASN A 110 1.41 12.45 -20.93
N CYS A 111 0.84 11.26 -20.80
CA CYS A 111 1.55 10.02 -21.07
C CYS A 111 2.02 9.92 -22.52
N ASN A 112 1.18 10.33 -23.47
CA ASN A 112 1.54 10.35 -24.90
C ASN A 112 2.67 11.35 -25.20
N GLU A 113 2.58 12.56 -24.63
CA GLU A 113 3.58 13.62 -24.82
C GLU A 113 4.96 13.24 -24.26
N PHE A 114 4.98 12.67 -23.05
CA PHE A 114 6.23 12.35 -22.34
C PHE A 114 6.70 10.90 -22.52
N GLY A 115 6.04 10.11 -23.36
CA GLY A 115 6.45 8.73 -23.67
C GLY A 115 6.27 7.74 -22.50
N ILE A 116 5.31 7.98 -21.61
CA ILE A 116 5.04 7.14 -20.44
C ILE A 116 4.08 6.02 -20.82
N THR A 117 4.36 4.79 -20.35
CA THR A 117 3.44 3.65 -20.51
C THR A 117 2.17 3.88 -19.71
N LEU A 118 1.02 3.94 -20.39
CA LEU A 118 -0.30 4.11 -19.79
C LEU A 118 -1.14 2.84 -19.92
N PHE A 119 -1.68 2.38 -18.81
CA PHE A 119 -2.74 1.36 -18.73
C PHE A 119 -4.09 2.09 -18.61
N ASP A 120 -4.62 2.56 -19.74
CA ASP A 120 -5.85 3.34 -19.78
C ASP A 120 -7.11 2.49 -19.52
N LEU A 121 -8.28 3.14 -19.47
CA LEU A 121 -9.57 2.53 -19.18
C LEU A 121 -9.87 1.27 -20.04
N LEU A 122 -9.42 1.22 -21.28
CA LEU A 122 -9.68 0.10 -22.20
C LEU A 122 -8.57 -0.95 -22.22
N SER A 123 -7.41 -0.66 -21.62
CA SER A 123 -6.29 -1.61 -21.54
C SER A 123 -6.69 -2.89 -20.79
N SER A 124 -6.25 -4.04 -21.29
CA SER A 124 -6.38 -5.34 -20.59
C SER A 124 -5.59 -5.41 -19.28
N TYR A 125 -4.65 -4.50 -19.08
CA TYR A 125 -3.82 -4.37 -17.88
C TYR A 125 -4.30 -3.26 -16.94
N GLN A 126 -5.45 -2.64 -17.21
CA GLN A 126 -6.01 -1.59 -16.36
C GLN A 126 -6.47 -2.16 -15.03
N GLY A 127 -6.23 -1.41 -13.96
CA GLY A 127 -6.69 -1.70 -12.60
C GLY A 127 -6.12 -0.69 -11.61
N ILE A 128 -6.47 -0.88 -10.36
CA ILE A 128 -5.95 -0.09 -9.25
C ILE A 128 -4.41 -0.19 -9.24
N VAL A 129 -3.73 0.95 -9.16
CA VAL A 129 -2.27 1.04 -9.28
C VAL A 129 -1.54 0.07 -8.34
N HIS A 130 -2.02 -0.09 -7.09
CA HIS A 130 -1.45 -0.99 -6.08
C HIS A 130 -1.87 -2.47 -6.26
N VAL A 131 -2.73 -2.77 -7.21
CA VAL A 131 -3.06 -4.13 -7.66
C VAL A 131 -2.24 -4.49 -8.88
N ILE A 132 -2.26 -3.65 -9.93
CA ILE A 132 -1.55 -3.94 -11.17
C ILE A 132 -0.02 -3.84 -11.04
N GLY A 133 0.50 -2.98 -10.16
CA GLY A 133 1.95 -2.90 -9.89
C GLY A 133 2.54 -4.28 -9.56
N PRO A 134 2.04 -4.98 -8.53
CA PRO A 134 2.38 -6.36 -8.22
C PRO A 134 2.03 -7.35 -9.33
N GLU A 135 0.80 -7.31 -9.89
CA GLU A 135 0.34 -8.27 -10.91
C GLU A 135 1.21 -8.25 -12.16
N LEU A 136 1.69 -7.10 -12.56
CA LEU A 136 2.52 -6.94 -13.74
C LEU A 136 4.02 -7.16 -13.46
N GLY A 137 4.42 -7.26 -12.19
CA GLY A 137 5.84 -7.37 -11.81
C GLY A 137 6.58 -6.04 -11.89
N LEU A 138 5.88 -4.91 -11.77
CA LEU A 138 6.49 -3.59 -11.63
C LEU A 138 7.06 -3.40 -10.22
N THR A 139 6.52 -4.14 -9.25
CA THR A 139 6.96 -4.16 -7.85
C THR A 139 7.92 -5.33 -7.65
N LEU A 140 9.16 -5.04 -7.32
CA LEU A 140 10.20 -6.04 -7.07
C LEU A 140 10.92 -5.77 -5.74
N PRO A 141 11.44 -6.82 -5.09
CA PRO A 141 12.18 -6.66 -3.83
C PRO A 141 13.37 -5.70 -3.95
N GLY A 142 13.61 -4.95 -2.88
CA GLY A 142 14.75 -4.03 -2.79
C GLY A 142 14.57 -2.71 -3.54
N GLN A 143 13.45 -2.48 -4.21
CA GLN A 143 13.18 -1.24 -4.94
C GLN A 143 12.67 -0.12 -4.03
N MET A 144 12.92 1.13 -4.45
CA MET A 144 12.21 2.31 -3.98
C MET A 144 11.11 2.68 -4.97
N ILE A 145 9.86 2.73 -4.48
CA ILE A 145 8.65 2.94 -5.30
C ILE A 145 7.86 4.12 -4.74
N VAL A 146 7.48 5.06 -5.60
CA VAL A 146 6.64 6.19 -5.21
C VAL A 146 5.41 6.32 -6.12
N CYS A 147 4.34 6.87 -5.56
CA CYS A 147 3.10 7.19 -6.25
C CYS A 147 2.39 8.36 -5.56
N GLY A 148 1.56 9.08 -6.25
CA GLY A 148 0.71 10.14 -5.68
C GLY A 148 -0.45 9.65 -4.81
N ASP A 149 -0.34 8.49 -4.18
CA ASP A 149 -1.34 7.83 -3.34
C ASP A 149 -0.68 7.25 -2.09
N SER A 150 -1.30 7.47 -0.92
CA SER A 150 -0.79 7.00 0.37
C SER A 150 -0.67 5.47 0.45
N HIS A 151 -1.59 4.73 -0.18
CA HIS A 151 -1.58 3.26 -0.19
C HIS A 151 -0.46 2.63 -1.05
N THR A 152 0.45 3.44 -1.58
CA THR A 152 1.73 2.99 -2.17
C THR A 152 2.52 2.07 -1.22
N SER A 153 2.30 2.22 0.08
CA SER A 153 2.81 1.31 1.12
C SER A 153 2.52 -0.17 0.85
N THR A 154 1.46 -0.50 0.08
CA THR A 154 1.14 -1.87 -0.35
C THR A 154 2.34 -2.61 -0.95
N HIS A 155 3.16 -1.90 -1.73
CA HIS A 155 4.33 -2.50 -2.41
C HIS A 155 5.42 -2.96 -1.44
N GLY A 156 5.41 -2.47 -0.19
CA GLY A 156 6.32 -2.92 0.86
C GLY A 156 6.16 -4.39 1.25
N ALA A 157 5.03 -5.02 0.91
CA ALA A 157 4.80 -6.47 1.04
C ALA A 157 5.83 -7.32 0.28
N PHE A 158 6.52 -6.72 -0.68
CA PHE A 158 7.55 -7.36 -1.52
C PHE A 158 8.98 -7.09 -1.02
N GLY A 159 9.15 -6.39 0.10
CA GLY A 159 10.47 -5.92 0.54
C GLY A 159 10.96 -4.73 -0.27
N SER A 160 10.05 -3.88 -0.74
CA SER A 160 10.34 -2.59 -1.36
C SER A 160 10.12 -1.48 -0.34
N LEU A 161 10.88 -0.40 -0.40
CA LEU A 161 10.55 0.83 0.32
C LEU A 161 9.60 1.65 -0.54
N ALA A 162 8.32 1.67 -0.17
CA ALA A 162 7.26 2.24 -1.00
C ALA A 162 6.37 3.19 -0.19
N PHE A 163 6.14 4.40 -0.71
CA PHE A 163 5.36 5.42 0.01
C PHE A 163 4.70 6.43 -0.93
N GLY A 164 3.62 7.03 -0.41
CA GLY A 164 2.89 8.09 -1.08
C GLY A 164 3.65 9.41 -1.08
N ILE A 165 3.48 10.20 -2.15
CA ILE A 165 4.10 11.51 -2.34
C ILE A 165 3.07 12.55 -2.80
N GLY A 166 3.32 13.81 -2.48
CA GLY A 166 2.47 14.92 -2.91
C GLY A 166 2.71 15.34 -4.36
N THR A 167 1.78 16.11 -4.93
CA THR A 167 1.84 16.55 -6.34
C THR A 167 3.15 17.26 -6.72
N SER A 168 3.70 18.10 -5.84
CA SER A 168 4.99 18.78 -6.09
C SER A 168 6.17 17.80 -6.10
N GLU A 169 6.08 16.73 -5.27
CA GLU A 169 7.08 15.66 -5.28
C GLU A 169 6.94 14.79 -6.53
N VAL A 170 5.69 14.57 -7.04
CA VAL A 170 5.46 13.91 -8.33
C VAL A 170 6.18 14.66 -9.45
N GLU A 171 6.05 15.99 -9.55
CA GLU A 171 6.79 16.80 -10.52
C GLU A 171 8.30 16.62 -10.37
N HIS A 172 8.80 16.68 -9.13
CA HIS A 172 10.22 16.53 -8.85
C HIS A 172 10.75 15.17 -9.29
N VAL A 173 10.05 14.08 -8.98
CA VAL A 173 10.44 12.71 -9.39
C VAL A 173 10.36 12.54 -10.90
N LEU A 174 9.34 13.07 -11.57
CA LEU A 174 9.25 13.05 -13.02
C LEU A 174 10.46 13.74 -13.66
N ALA A 175 10.88 14.89 -13.12
CA ALA A 175 12.01 15.68 -13.65
C ALA A 175 13.40 15.07 -13.36
N THR A 176 13.57 14.39 -12.23
CA THR A 176 14.90 14.03 -11.71
C THR A 176 15.12 12.54 -11.47
N GLN A 177 14.07 11.76 -11.32
CA GLN A 177 14.05 10.38 -10.84
C GLN A 177 14.58 10.25 -9.41
N CYS A 178 14.55 11.31 -8.63
CA CYS A 178 15.01 11.35 -7.24
C CYS A 178 13.97 12.05 -6.36
N ILE A 179 14.08 11.86 -5.04
CA ILE A 179 13.22 12.50 -4.07
C ILE A 179 13.98 12.86 -2.80
N TRP A 180 13.70 14.05 -2.23
CA TRP A 180 14.19 14.46 -0.94
C TRP A 180 13.31 13.92 0.17
N GLN A 181 13.87 13.18 1.12
CA GLN A 181 13.15 12.66 2.28
C GLN A 181 13.98 12.79 3.56
N ARG A 182 13.32 13.10 4.67
CA ARG A 182 13.90 12.92 6.00
C ARG A 182 13.85 11.44 6.36
N ARG A 183 14.94 10.91 6.92
CA ARG A 183 15.03 9.50 7.31
C ARG A 183 14.01 9.20 8.41
N PRO A 184 13.03 8.31 8.17
CA PRO A 184 12.09 7.88 9.20
C PRO A 184 12.74 6.94 10.21
N MET A 185 12.13 6.81 11.38
CA MET A 185 12.52 5.82 12.38
C MET A 185 12.13 4.40 11.96
N ASN A 186 12.84 3.40 12.48
CA ASN A 186 12.55 1.98 12.31
C ASN A 186 11.61 1.49 13.42
N PHE A 187 10.46 0.94 13.09
CA PHE A 187 9.53 0.39 14.07
C PHE A 187 9.18 -1.07 13.71
N ALA A 188 9.61 -2.03 14.53
CA ALA A 188 9.30 -3.45 14.32
C ALA A 188 7.97 -3.85 14.94
N ILE A 189 7.13 -4.53 14.16
CA ILE A 189 5.92 -5.20 14.63
C ILE A 189 6.14 -6.71 14.51
N GLU A 190 6.39 -7.39 15.62
CA GLU A 190 6.59 -8.84 15.66
C GLU A 190 5.27 -9.55 15.94
N VAL A 191 4.75 -10.31 14.94
CA VAL A 191 3.50 -11.06 15.09
C VAL A 191 3.81 -12.55 15.22
N THR A 192 3.58 -13.07 16.43
CA THR A 192 3.82 -14.47 16.79
C THR A 192 2.53 -15.29 16.81
N GLY A 193 2.63 -16.57 17.11
CA GLY A 193 1.49 -17.46 17.28
C GLY A 193 0.81 -17.85 15.96
N LYS A 194 -0.22 -18.68 16.09
CA LYS A 194 -1.03 -19.15 14.96
C LYS A 194 -2.40 -18.47 15.01
N ARG A 195 -2.77 -17.79 13.92
CA ARG A 195 -4.11 -17.17 13.77
C ARG A 195 -5.22 -18.20 13.98
N GLN A 196 -6.29 -17.76 14.63
CA GLN A 196 -7.52 -18.55 14.77
C GLN A 196 -8.24 -18.70 13.42
N THR A 197 -9.08 -19.72 13.31
CA THR A 197 -9.95 -19.88 12.14
C THR A 197 -10.89 -18.68 12.03
N GLY A 198 -11.00 -18.11 10.84
CA GLY A 198 -11.81 -16.90 10.56
C GLY A 198 -11.06 -15.58 10.74
N VAL A 199 -9.86 -15.58 11.31
CA VAL A 199 -9.01 -14.38 11.41
C VAL A 199 -8.19 -14.19 10.13
N THR A 200 -8.38 -13.07 9.48
CA THR A 200 -7.70 -12.66 8.24
C THR A 200 -6.52 -11.71 8.52
N ALA A 201 -5.76 -11.37 7.50
CA ALA A 201 -4.72 -10.36 7.61
C ALA A 201 -5.29 -8.97 7.98
N LYS A 202 -6.52 -8.67 7.55
CA LYS A 202 -7.19 -7.42 7.91
C LYS A 202 -7.49 -7.33 9.40
N ASP A 203 -7.88 -8.42 10.04
CA ASP A 203 -8.08 -8.47 11.49
C ASP A 203 -6.76 -8.25 12.24
N VAL A 204 -5.66 -8.80 11.72
CA VAL A 204 -4.33 -8.61 12.30
C VAL A 204 -3.92 -7.14 12.24
N ILE A 205 -4.01 -6.49 11.08
CA ILE A 205 -3.62 -5.07 10.97
C ILE A 205 -4.55 -4.14 11.73
N LEU A 206 -5.85 -4.41 11.78
CA LEU A 206 -6.78 -3.65 12.62
C LEU A 206 -6.45 -3.79 14.11
N SER A 207 -6.09 -4.99 14.56
CA SER A 207 -5.64 -5.20 15.93
C SER A 207 -4.33 -4.47 16.23
N ILE A 208 -3.40 -4.39 15.27
CA ILE A 208 -2.17 -3.60 15.40
C ILE A 208 -2.53 -2.11 15.53
N ILE A 209 -3.38 -1.58 14.66
CA ILE A 209 -3.82 -0.17 14.70
C ILE A 209 -4.53 0.14 16.02
N ARG A 210 -5.36 -0.76 16.53
CA ARG A 210 -5.99 -0.63 17.84
C ARG A 210 -4.96 -0.52 18.97
N GLU A 211 -3.91 -1.35 18.92
CA GLU A 211 -2.86 -1.41 19.97
C GLU A 211 -1.97 -0.16 19.96
N ILE A 212 -1.53 0.29 18.79
CA ILE A 212 -0.57 1.41 18.70
C ILE A 212 -1.23 2.77 18.47
N GLY A 213 -2.51 2.80 18.05
CA GLY A 213 -3.26 4.01 17.69
C GLY A 213 -3.05 4.45 16.24
N THR A 214 -3.97 5.28 15.72
CA THR A 214 -3.93 5.80 14.33
C THR A 214 -2.77 6.77 14.05
N ALA A 215 -2.15 7.33 15.07
CA ALA A 215 -0.94 8.16 14.97
C ALA A 215 0.30 7.47 15.55
N GLY A 216 0.15 6.23 16.04
CA GLY A 216 1.17 5.52 16.80
C GLY A 216 2.44 5.20 16.02
N ALA A 217 2.37 5.19 14.69
CA ALA A 217 3.52 4.96 13.81
C ALA A 217 3.95 6.21 13.03
N SER A 218 3.53 7.42 13.44
CA SER A 218 3.90 8.66 12.76
C SER A 218 5.42 8.83 12.69
N GLY A 219 5.93 9.17 11.52
CA GLY A 219 7.35 9.36 11.27
C GLY A 219 8.18 8.07 11.24
N THR A 220 7.53 6.90 11.12
CA THR A 220 8.22 5.61 11.10
C THR A 220 7.98 4.83 9.80
N VAL A 221 8.86 3.85 9.54
CA VAL A 221 8.61 2.71 8.65
C VAL A 221 8.35 1.50 9.54
N LEU A 222 7.21 0.83 9.33
CA LEU A 222 6.84 -0.39 10.03
C LEU A 222 7.45 -1.61 9.35
N GLU A 223 8.33 -2.35 10.03
CA GLU A 223 8.77 -3.67 9.58
C GLU A 223 7.92 -4.74 10.25
N TYR A 224 7.07 -5.41 9.46
CA TYR A 224 6.28 -6.53 9.95
C TYR A 224 7.07 -7.83 9.85
N ARG A 225 7.18 -8.54 10.96
CA ARG A 225 8.00 -9.74 11.09
C ARG A 225 7.35 -10.79 12.01
N GLY A 226 7.98 -11.91 12.19
CA GLY A 226 7.48 -12.98 13.03
C GLY A 226 6.86 -14.13 12.24
N GLU A 227 6.53 -15.21 12.95
CA GLU A 227 6.07 -16.46 12.34
C GLU A 227 4.73 -16.30 11.61
N SER A 228 3.81 -15.53 12.20
CA SER A 228 2.48 -15.31 11.62
C SER A 228 2.57 -14.56 10.29
N ILE A 229 3.45 -13.54 10.19
CA ILE A 229 3.66 -12.77 8.95
C ILE A 229 4.30 -13.65 7.87
N ARG A 230 5.31 -14.45 8.20
CA ARG A 230 5.99 -15.33 7.24
C ARG A 230 5.05 -16.36 6.60
N LYS A 231 3.99 -16.79 7.33
CA LYS A 231 2.99 -17.76 6.85
C LYS A 231 1.90 -17.13 5.98
N MET A 232 1.85 -15.80 5.86
CA MET A 232 0.87 -15.11 5.03
C MET A 232 1.13 -15.30 3.55
N SER A 233 0.04 -15.35 2.76
CA SER A 233 0.09 -15.19 1.30
C SER A 233 0.59 -13.80 0.91
N MET A 234 0.90 -13.56 -0.36
CA MET A 234 1.27 -12.21 -0.80
C MET A 234 0.10 -11.24 -0.71
N GLU A 235 -1.11 -11.67 -0.98
CA GLU A 235 -2.35 -10.91 -0.85
C GLU A 235 -2.57 -10.45 0.59
N GLU A 236 -2.37 -11.35 1.55
CA GLU A 236 -2.42 -11.03 2.98
C GLU A 236 -1.32 -10.03 3.40
N ARG A 237 -0.08 -10.20 2.90
CA ARG A 237 1.03 -9.25 3.17
C ARG A 237 0.74 -7.86 2.58
N MET A 238 0.15 -7.82 1.37
CA MET A 238 -0.28 -6.57 0.75
C MET A 238 -1.35 -5.87 1.57
N THR A 239 -2.30 -6.59 2.16
CA THR A 239 -3.30 -6.03 3.08
C THR A 239 -2.64 -5.39 4.31
N ILE A 240 -1.68 -6.07 4.94
CA ILE A 240 -0.94 -5.54 6.10
C ILE A 240 -0.20 -4.26 5.73
N CYS A 241 0.60 -4.28 4.67
CA CYS A 241 1.39 -3.12 4.25
C CYS A 241 0.51 -1.96 3.75
N ASN A 242 -0.59 -2.26 3.05
CA ASN A 242 -1.57 -1.27 2.59
C ASN A 242 -2.09 -0.43 3.76
N MET A 243 -2.52 -1.07 4.83
CA MET A 243 -3.13 -0.41 5.98
C MET A 243 -2.12 0.15 7.01
N SER A 244 -0.83 0.11 6.74
CA SER A 244 0.20 0.76 7.59
C SER A 244 -0.02 2.27 7.70
N ILE A 245 -0.56 2.88 6.66
CA ILE A 245 -0.86 4.32 6.59
C ILE A 245 -1.92 4.70 7.62
N GLU A 246 -2.85 3.79 7.92
CA GLU A 246 -3.91 3.99 8.91
C GLU A 246 -3.38 4.07 10.35
N ALA A 247 -2.17 3.56 10.59
CA ALA A 247 -1.43 3.75 11.84
C ALA A 247 -0.56 5.02 11.85
N GLY A 248 -0.60 5.82 10.78
CA GLY A 248 0.22 7.02 10.59
C GLY A 248 1.64 6.75 10.07
N ALA A 249 1.98 5.51 9.71
CA ALA A 249 3.30 5.17 9.21
C ALA A 249 3.59 5.79 7.83
N ARG A 250 4.88 6.04 7.55
CA ARG A 250 5.33 6.45 6.22
C ARG A 250 5.24 5.30 5.21
N ALA A 251 5.55 4.10 5.66
CA ALA A 251 5.47 2.85 4.89
C ALA A 251 5.36 1.64 5.82
N GLY A 252 4.86 0.53 5.30
CA GLY A 252 4.98 -0.80 5.89
C GLY A 252 5.83 -1.68 4.99
N ILE A 253 6.68 -2.53 5.57
CA ILE A 253 7.61 -3.37 4.82
C ILE A 253 7.67 -4.78 5.40
N ILE A 254 7.80 -5.78 4.53
CA ILE A 254 7.99 -7.19 4.91
C ILE A 254 9.18 -7.74 4.14
N ALA A 255 10.10 -8.41 4.83
CA ALA A 255 11.27 -9.01 4.20
C ALA A 255 10.85 -10.02 3.10
N PRO A 256 11.45 -9.94 1.90
CA PRO A 256 11.13 -10.85 0.82
C PRO A 256 11.59 -12.28 1.15
N ASP A 257 10.80 -13.27 0.74
CA ASP A 257 11.08 -14.68 0.91
C ASP A 257 10.64 -15.49 -0.32
N ASN A 258 10.68 -16.81 -0.22
CA ASN A 258 10.27 -17.69 -1.30
C ASN A 258 8.80 -17.48 -1.76
N THR A 259 7.93 -16.98 -0.88
CA THR A 259 6.54 -16.62 -1.26
C THR A 259 6.55 -15.41 -2.17
N THR A 260 7.36 -14.39 -1.83
CA THR A 260 7.57 -13.21 -2.65
C THR A 260 8.16 -13.56 -4.03
N PHE A 261 9.24 -14.36 -4.04
CA PHE A 261 9.91 -14.72 -5.29
C PHE A 261 9.02 -15.54 -6.23
N ARG A 262 8.22 -16.46 -5.69
CA ARG A 262 7.24 -17.21 -6.50
C ARG A 262 6.15 -16.30 -7.09
N TYR A 263 5.70 -15.30 -6.33
CA TYR A 263 4.68 -14.38 -6.80
C TYR A 263 5.16 -13.53 -7.97
N VAL A 264 6.39 -12.98 -7.89
CA VAL A 264 6.94 -12.11 -8.95
C VAL A 264 7.49 -12.87 -10.14
N SER A 265 7.74 -14.17 -10.01
CA SER A 265 8.28 -15.00 -11.09
C SER A 265 7.34 -15.04 -12.29
N GLY A 266 7.90 -14.85 -13.50
CA GLY A 266 7.17 -14.93 -14.76
C GLY A 266 6.22 -13.76 -15.06
N ARG A 267 6.13 -12.75 -14.19
CA ARG A 267 5.34 -11.54 -14.45
C ARG A 267 5.92 -10.75 -15.61
N ARG A 268 5.07 -9.92 -16.25
CA ARG A 268 5.38 -9.20 -17.48
C ARG A 268 6.67 -8.37 -17.41
N PHE A 269 6.83 -7.59 -16.34
CA PHE A 269 7.96 -6.69 -16.13
C PHE A 269 9.00 -7.22 -15.14
N SER A 270 8.82 -8.44 -14.64
CA SER A 270 9.84 -9.09 -13.82
C SER A 270 11.03 -9.53 -14.67
N PRO A 271 12.24 -9.51 -14.10
CA PRO A 271 13.42 -10.08 -14.75
C PRO A 271 13.18 -11.55 -15.15
N LYS A 272 13.93 -12.04 -16.14
CA LYS A 272 13.77 -13.40 -16.67
C LYS A 272 15.09 -14.16 -16.66
N GLY A 273 15.02 -15.48 -16.53
CA GLY A 273 16.19 -16.36 -16.58
C GLY A 273 17.25 -15.93 -15.56
N LYS A 274 18.51 -15.80 -15.98
CA LYS A 274 19.63 -15.46 -15.10
C LYS A 274 19.49 -14.13 -14.36
N ASP A 275 18.80 -13.14 -14.95
CA ASP A 275 18.58 -11.85 -14.29
C ASP A 275 17.60 -12.00 -13.14
N PHE A 276 16.61 -12.91 -13.27
CA PHE A 276 15.72 -13.25 -12.17
C PHE A 276 16.47 -13.96 -11.05
N ASP A 277 17.30 -14.95 -11.37
CA ASP A 277 18.10 -15.68 -10.39
C ASP A 277 19.05 -14.74 -9.64
N TYR A 278 19.69 -13.81 -10.36
CA TYR A 278 20.55 -12.79 -9.77
C TYR A 278 19.77 -11.87 -8.81
N MET A 279 18.58 -11.41 -9.22
CA MET A 279 17.72 -10.61 -8.35
C MET A 279 17.37 -11.38 -7.07
N VAL A 280 16.95 -12.64 -7.19
CA VAL A 280 16.60 -13.50 -6.04
C VAL A 280 17.79 -13.64 -5.08
N ASP A 281 18.99 -13.93 -5.59
CA ASP A 281 20.17 -14.11 -4.76
C ASP A 281 20.54 -12.81 -4.00
N ARG A 282 20.47 -11.67 -4.65
CA ARG A 282 20.67 -10.38 -4.00
C ARG A 282 19.61 -10.06 -2.93
N CYS A 283 18.36 -10.41 -3.22
CA CYS A 283 17.25 -10.07 -2.33
C CYS A 283 17.13 -11.00 -1.10
N LYS A 284 17.77 -12.16 -1.09
CA LYS A 284 17.87 -13.02 0.10
C LYS A 284 18.60 -12.34 1.26
N GLU A 285 19.49 -11.39 0.97
CA GLU A 285 20.27 -10.65 1.96
C GLU A 285 19.54 -9.40 2.49
N LEU A 286 18.35 -9.08 1.95
CA LEU A 286 17.60 -7.89 2.34
C LEU A 286 16.95 -7.99 3.72
N SER A 287 16.70 -9.19 4.25
CA SER A 287 16.18 -9.33 5.62
C SER A 287 17.03 -8.59 6.62
N SER A 288 16.39 -8.04 7.66
CA SER A 288 17.09 -7.41 8.77
C SER A 288 18.10 -8.38 9.38
N ASP A 289 19.32 -7.90 9.62
CA ASP A 289 20.42 -8.71 10.16
C ASP A 289 20.11 -9.17 11.59
N PRO A 290 20.63 -10.31 12.02
CA PRO A 290 20.65 -10.66 13.43
C PRO A 290 21.33 -9.56 14.25
N GLY A 291 20.62 -9.04 15.25
CA GLY A 291 21.12 -7.93 16.10
C GLY A 291 20.88 -6.54 15.54
N ALA A 292 20.22 -6.38 14.40
CA ALA A 292 19.77 -5.08 13.91
C ALA A 292 18.89 -4.38 14.96
N ARG A 293 19.06 -3.08 15.11
CA ARG A 293 18.37 -2.28 16.13
C ARG A 293 17.18 -1.57 15.51
N PHE A 294 16.06 -1.62 16.23
CA PHE A 294 14.86 -0.86 15.92
C PHE A 294 14.67 0.25 16.95
N ASP A 295 14.22 1.41 16.53
CA ASP A 295 13.90 2.52 17.42
C ASP A 295 12.72 2.18 18.35
N ARG A 296 11.77 1.37 17.81
CA ARG A 296 10.60 0.88 18.55
C ARG A 296 10.31 -0.57 18.17
N MET A 297 9.73 -1.33 19.10
CA MET A 297 9.27 -2.70 18.85
C MET A 297 8.00 -2.99 19.66
N VAL A 298 7.02 -3.64 18.98
CA VAL A 298 5.82 -4.19 19.61
C VAL A 298 5.71 -5.65 19.20
N THR A 299 5.34 -6.51 20.16
CA THR A 299 5.10 -7.93 19.92
C THR A 299 3.63 -8.25 20.17
N MET A 300 2.99 -8.93 19.21
CA MET A 300 1.60 -9.36 19.28
C MET A 300 1.47 -10.86 19.08
N ASP A 301 0.57 -11.48 19.82
CA ASP A 301 0.21 -12.89 19.68
C ASP A 301 -1.07 -13.04 18.84
N SER A 302 -0.92 -13.46 17.59
CA SER A 302 -2.05 -13.61 16.66
C SER A 302 -3.06 -14.69 17.08
N SER A 303 -2.70 -15.57 18.01
CA SER A 303 -3.63 -16.57 18.56
C SER A 303 -4.71 -15.95 19.46
N LYS A 304 -4.50 -14.70 19.92
CA LYS A 304 -5.44 -13.94 20.74
C LYS A 304 -6.33 -13.00 19.93
N ILE A 305 -6.04 -12.82 18.64
CA ILE A 305 -6.83 -11.95 17.76
C ILE A 305 -8.12 -12.67 17.38
N THR A 306 -9.23 -11.96 17.52
CA THR A 306 -10.57 -12.35 17.04
C THR A 306 -10.89 -11.60 15.75
N PRO A 307 -11.89 -12.00 14.96
CA PRO A 307 -12.36 -11.20 13.83
C PRO A 307 -12.78 -9.80 14.28
N GLN A 308 -12.32 -8.79 13.55
CA GLN A 308 -12.44 -7.38 13.89
C GLN A 308 -13.38 -6.64 12.94
N VAL A 309 -14.00 -5.58 13.43
CA VAL A 309 -14.78 -4.63 12.64
C VAL A 309 -14.52 -3.20 13.09
N THR A 310 -14.44 -2.28 12.15
CA THR A 310 -14.45 -0.84 12.43
C THR A 310 -15.89 -0.36 12.44
N TRP A 311 -16.29 0.27 13.53
CA TRP A 311 -17.66 0.75 13.73
C TRP A 311 -17.82 2.26 13.55
N GLY A 312 -16.70 3.01 13.51
CA GLY A 312 -16.69 4.46 13.52
C GLY A 312 -16.12 5.10 12.26
N THR A 313 -15.57 6.30 12.40
CA THR A 313 -15.12 7.15 11.29
C THR A 313 -13.63 7.03 10.97
N ASN A 314 -12.88 6.22 11.70
CA ASN A 314 -11.49 5.92 11.42
C ASN A 314 -11.12 4.46 11.78
N PRO A 315 -10.03 3.92 11.22
CA PRO A 315 -9.62 2.53 11.43
C PRO A 315 -9.16 2.17 12.85
N GLY A 316 -8.97 3.14 13.74
CA GLY A 316 -8.68 2.91 15.15
C GLY A 316 -9.95 2.62 15.98
N MET A 317 -11.13 2.94 15.45
CA MET A 317 -12.41 2.65 16.08
C MET A 317 -12.81 1.19 15.81
N VAL A 318 -12.07 0.26 16.39
CA VAL A 318 -12.16 -1.20 16.18
C VAL A 318 -12.80 -1.86 17.38
N THR A 319 -13.64 -2.86 17.12
CA THR A 319 -14.15 -3.80 18.13
C THR A 319 -14.20 -5.22 17.55
N ASP A 320 -14.34 -6.21 18.43
CA ASP A 320 -14.52 -7.59 18.00
C ASP A 320 -15.90 -7.75 17.34
N VAL A 321 -16.00 -8.61 16.32
CA VAL A 321 -17.28 -8.84 15.60
C VAL A 321 -18.39 -9.34 16.52
N THR A 322 -18.05 -9.95 17.65
CA THR A 322 -18.98 -10.38 18.72
C THR A 322 -19.14 -9.36 19.84
N GLY A 323 -18.48 -8.21 19.73
CA GLY A 323 -18.52 -7.14 20.72
C GLY A 323 -19.73 -6.22 20.57
N THR A 324 -19.69 -5.12 21.31
CA THR A 324 -20.69 -4.05 21.27
C THR A 324 -20.08 -2.75 20.74
N ILE A 325 -20.93 -1.86 20.28
CA ILE A 325 -20.58 -0.47 19.97
C ILE A 325 -20.16 0.20 21.28
N PRO A 326 -18.91 0.74 21.37
CA PRO A 326 -18.42 1.40 22.58
C PRO A 326 -19.22 2.64 22.95
N SER A 327 -19.23 2.95 24.25
CA SER A 327 -19.76 4.19 24.80
C SER A 327 -18.65 5.24 24.99
N PRO A 328 -18.93 6.56 24.90
CA PRO A 328 -17.96 7.60 25.26
C PRO A 328 -17.39 7.41 26.67
N GLU A 329 -18.18 6.90 27.61
CA GLU A 329 -17.77 6.65 29.00
C GLU A 329 -16.76 5.51 29.17
N ASP A 330 -16.55 4.69 28.15
CA ASP A 330 -15.53 3.63 28.13
C ASP A 330 -14.10 4.21 27.97
N PHE A 331 -13.98 5.50 27.66
CA PHE A 331 -12.72 6.20 27.43
C PHE A 331 -12.40 7.16 28.58
N SER A 332 -11.13 7.28 28.93
CA SER A 332 -10.70 8.06 30.09
C SER A 332 -10.34 9.52 29.80
N ASP A 333 -10.08 9.85 28.52
CA ASP A 333 -9.70 11.20 28.13
C ASP A 333 -10.81 11.90 27.31
N ALA A 334 -10.91 13.21 27.47
CA ALA A 334 -11.96 14.01 26.87
C ALA A 334 -11.91 14.06 25.33
N GLU A 335 -10.72 13.91 24.74
CA GLU A 335 -10.55 13.91 23.29
C GLU A 335 -11.14 12.64 22.68
N SER A 336 -10.78 11.46 23.23
CA SER A 336 -11.35 10.16 22.83
C SER A 336 -12.85 10.10 23.04
N MET A 337 -13.36 10.58 24.20
CA MET A 337 -14.80 10.66 24.48
C MET A 337 -15.55 11.47 23.41
N ASN A 338 -15.02 12.64 23.04
CA ASN A 338 -15.63 13.49 22.02
C ASN A 338 -15.54 12.86 20.62
N ALA A 339 -14.42 12.24 20.28
CA ALA A 339 -14.26 11.53 19.00
C ALA A 339 -15.27 10.39 18.85
N VAL A 340 -15.47 9.58 19.91
CA VAL A 340 -16.47 8.51 19.95
C VAL A 340 -17.87 9.07 19.82
N LYS A 341 -18.23 10.12 20.58
CA LYS A 341 -19.53 10.78 20.49
C LYS A 341 -19.85 11.27 19.08
N ASN A 342 -18.90 11.96 18.44
CA ASN A 342 -19.06 12.45 17.08
C ASN A 342 -19.19 11.30 16.06
N ALA A 343 -18.43 10.22 16.24
CA ALA A 343 -18.53 9.05 15.38
C ALA A 343 -19.88 8.33 15.51
N LEU A 344 -20.39 8.17 16.73
CA LEU A 344 -21.71 7.59 16.99
C LEU A 344 -22.83 8.41 16.34
N GLU A 345 -22.76 9.74 16.45
CA GLU A 345 -23.71 10.65 15.82
C GLU A 345 -23.64 10.54 14.29
N TYR A 346 -22.43 10.60 13.72
CA TYR A 346 -22.21 10.53 12.26
C TYR A 346 -22.67 9.18 11.67
N MET A 347 -22.35 8.06 12.34
CA MET A 347 -22.70 6.71 11.91
C MET A 347 -24.14 6.32 12.29
N ASN A 348 -24.84 7.15 13.05
CA ASN A 348 -26.18 6.88 13.60
C ASN A 348 -26.22 5.55 14.38
N LEU A 349 -25.24 5.32 15.26
CA LEU A 349 -25.12 4.12 16.07
C LEU A 349 -25.44 4.40 17.53
N GLN A 350 -25.99 3.39 18.23
CA GLN A 350 -26.29 3.47 19.65
C GLN A 350 -25.23 2.71 20.46
N PRO A 351 -24.65 3.31 21.51
CA PRO A 351 -23.75 2.63 22.44
C PRO A 351 -24.39 1.35 23.01
N GLY A 352 -23.59 0.32 23.22
CA GLY A 352 -24.03 -0.96 23.76
C GLY A 352 -24.76 -1.88 22.79
N THR A 353 -25.06 -1.43 21.55
CA THR A 353 -25.64 -2.30 20.53
C THR A 353 -24.65 -3.39 20.14
N LEU A 354 -25.05 -4.64 20.04
CA LEU A 354 -24.23 -5.73 19.52
C LEU A 354 -23.88 -5.43 18.05
N ILE A 355 -22.62 -5.62 17.67
CA ILE A 355 -22.18 -5.44 16.28
C ILE A 355 -23.02 -6.26 15.30
N THR A 356 -23.41 -7.47 15.69
CA THR A 356 -24.25 -8.37 14.88
C THR A 356 -25.70 -7.90 14.70
N GLU A 357 -26.15 -6.92 15.47
CA GLU A 357 -27.50 -6.34 15.39
C GLU A 357 -27.53 -5.04 14.58
N VAL A 358 -26.35 -4.50 14.21
CA VAL A 358 -26.28 -3.28 13.38
C VAL A 358 -26.85 -3.58 11.99
N LYS A 359 -27.84 -2.81 11.59
CA LYS A 359 -28.46 -2.94 10.26
C LYS A 359 -27.52 -2.44 9.17
N ILE A 360 -27.46 -3.17 8.07
CA ILE A 360 -26.64 -2.87 6.90
C ILE A 360 -27.57 -2.57 5.72
N ASP A 361 -27.34 -1.45 5.02
CA ASP A 361 -28.08 -1.05 3.82
C ASP A 361 -27.28 -1.36 2.53
N ARG A 362 -25.95 -1.28 2.62
CA ARG A 362 -25.06 -1.50 1.47
C ARG A 362 -23.83 -2.32 1.85
N VAL A 363 -23.42 -3.18 0.94
CA VAL A 363 -22.18 -3.97 1.02
C VAL A 363 -21.29 -3.62 -0.18
N PHE A 364 -20.04 -3.30 0.08
CA PHE A 364 -19.03 -3.11 -0.95
C PHE A 364 -17.86 -4.09 -0.71
N ILE A 365 -17.57 -4.92 -1.73
CA ILE A 365 -16.41 -5.80 -1.74
C ILE A 365 -15.49 -5.30 -2.85
N GLY A 366 -14.34 -4.74 -2.47
CA GLY A 366 -13.44 -4.09 -3.42
C GLY A 366 -12.31 -3.36 -2.73
N SER A 367 -11.74 -2.35 -3.38
CA SER A 367 -10.65 -1.46 -2.95
C SER A 367 -9.23 -1.99 -3.21
N CYS A 368 -8.23 -1.11 -3.01
CA CYS A 368 -6.82 -1.49 -3.13
C CYS A 368 -6.38 -2.47 -2.05
N THR A 369 -7.07 -2.51 -0.91
CA THR A 369 -6.76 -3.40 0.22
C THR A 369 -7.15 -4.84 -0.07
N ASN A 370 -8.40 -5.09 -0.52
CA ASN A 370 -8.97 -6.43 -0.65
C ASN A 370 -9.86 -6.54 -1.92
N ALA A 371 -9.24 -6.60 -3.09
CA ALA A 371 -9.95 -6.80 -4.35
C ALA A 371 -9.19 -7.71 -5.31
N ARG A 372 -8.29 -8.55 -4.78
CA ARG A 372 -7.51 -9.53 -5.52
C ARG A 372 -8.27 -10.84 -5.62
N ILE A 373 -7.79 -11.75 -6.46
CA ILE A 373 -8.50 -13.02 -6.70
C ILE A 373 -8.68 -13.88 -5.45
N GLU A 374 -7.70 -13.86 -4.52
CA GLU A 374 -7.78 -14.57 -3.24
C GLU A 374 -8.88 -13.99 -2.34
N ASP A 375 -9.03 -12.66 -2.31
CA ASP A 375 -10.07 -11.98 -1.55
C ASP A 375 -11.47 -12.32 -2.08
N LEU A 376 -11.65 -12.29 -3.40
CA LEU A 376 -12.92 -12.63 -4.03
C LEU A 376 -13.28 -14.11 -3.82
N ASP A 377 -12.31 -15.01 -3.91
CA ASP A 377 -12.51 -16.44 -3.65
C ASP A 377 -12.92 -16.67 -2.19
N ALA A 378 -12.26 -16.00 -1.22
CA ALA A 378 -12.61 -16.09 0.19
C ALA A 378 -14.04 -15.57 0.45
N ALA A 379 -14.42 -14.42 -0.11
CA ALA A 379 -15.77 -13.88 0.01
C ALA A 379 -16.81 -14.82 -0.61
N SER A 380 -16.54 -15.36 -1.80
CA SER A 380 -17.45 -16.26 -2.50
C SER A 380 -17.78 -17.54 -1.70
N ARG A 381 -16.79 -18.08 -0.95
CA ARG A 381 -17.00 -19.27 -0.10
C ARG A 381 -18.00 -19.02 1.02
N ILE A 382 -18.06 -17.79 1.54
CA ILE A 382 -18.96 -17.42 2.63
C ILE A 382 -20.39 -17.23 2.14
N ILE A 383 -20.58 -16.66 0.96
CA ILE A 383 -21.89 -16.29 0.42
C ILE A 383 -22.53 -17.32 -0.50
N ARG A 384 -21.77 -18.32 -0.95
CA ARG A 384 -22.26 -19.37 -1.88
C ARG A 384 -23.56 -20.01 -1.39
N GLY A 385 -24.59 -20.01 -2.25
CA GLY A 385 -25.93 -20.52 -1.92
C GLY A 385 -26.74 -19.66 -0.96
N LYS A 386 -26.30 -18.43 -0.72
CA LYS A 386 -27.04 -17.44 0.09
C LYS A 386 -27.54 -16.32 -0.81
N ARG A 387 -28.53 -15.59 -0.33
CA ARG A 387 -29.08 -14.40 -0.99
C ARG A 387 -28.86 -13.16 -0.14
N VAL A 388 -28.66 -12.03 -0.79
CA VAL A 388 -28.64 -10.73 -0.14
C VAL A 388 -29.97 -10.49 0.57
N ALA A 389 -29.94 -10.00 1.79
CA ALA A 389 -31.14 -9.70 2.58
C ALA A 389 -32.01 -8.63 1.86
N PRO A 390 -33.34 -8.70 1.98
CA PRO A 390 -34.22 -7.68 1.41
C PRO A 390 -33.85 -6.28 1.93
N GLY A 391 -33.72 -5.32 1.00
CA GLY A 391 -33.34 -3.93 1.31
C GLY A 391 -31.83 -3.68 1.34
N VAL A 392 -30.98 -4.70 1.23
CA VAL A 392 -29.53 -4.53 1.15
C VAL A 392 -29.09 -4.53 -0.32
N SER A 393 -28.26 -3.57 -0.70
CA SER A 393 -27.59 -3.50 -2.00
C SER A 393 -26.15 -3.95 -1.85
N ALA A 394 -25.68 -4.85 -2.72
CA ALA A 394 -24.29 -5.34 -2.69
C ALA A 394 -23.58 -5.04 -4.02
N MET A 395 -22.33 -4.59 -3.92
CA MET A 395 -21.45 -4.32 -5.07
C MET A 395 -20.13 -5.03 -4.87
N VAL A 396 -19.64 -5.71 -5.92
CA VAL A 396 -18.33 -6.38 -5.94
C VAL A 396 -17.53 -5.81 -7.11
N VAL A 397 -16.37 -5.21 -6.79
CA VAL A 397 -15.51 -4.57 -7.79
C VAL A 397 -14.12 -5.21 -7.75
N PRO A 398 -13.76 -6.03 -8.77
CA PRO A 398 -12.42 -6.58 -8.89
C PRO A 398 -11.36 -5.47 -9.04
N GLY A 399 -10.19 -5.64 -8.41
CA GLY A 399 -9.14 -4.62 -8.37
C GLY A 399 -8.43 -4.38 -9.70
N SER A 400 -8.56 -5.31 -10.66
CA SER A 400 -8.03 -5.16 -12.01
C SER A 400 -8.88 -5.93 -13.03
N LYS A 401 -8.67 -5.63 -14.32
CA LYS A 401 -9.27 -6.45 -15.39
C LYS A 401 -8.77 -7.90 -15.37
N ALA A 402 -7.52 -8.13 -14.99
CA ALA A 402 -6.98 -9.47 -14.87
C ALA A 402 -7.67 -10.25 -13.74
N VAL A 403 -7.90 -9.64 -12.59
CA VAL A 403 -8.69 -10.23 -11.49
C VAL A 403 -10.11 -10.53 -11.94
N LYS A 404 -10.77 -9.59 -12.66
CA LYS A 404 -12.12 -9.79 -13.18
C LYS A 404 -12.18 -11.02 -14.08
N VAL A 405 -11.30 -11.11 -15.08
CA VAL A 405 -11.25 -12.24 -16.04
C VAL A 405 -11.00 -13.57 -15.30
N GLU A 406 -10.10 -13.57 -14.32
CA GLU A 406 -9.82 -14.79 -13.55
C GLU A 406 -11.00 -15.17 -12.63
N ALA A 407 -11.69 -14.19 -12.03
CA ALA A 407 -12.90 -14.43 -11.25
C ALA A 407 -14.03 -15.05 -12.12
N GLU A 408 -14.24 -14.51 -13.31
CA GLU A 408 -15.21 -15.04 -14.28
C GLU A 408 -14.81 -16.46 -14.74
N ARG A 409 -13.52 -16.72 -15.02
CA ARG A 409 -13.02 -18.04 -15.37
C ARG A 409 -13.28 -19.09 -14.27
N ARG A 410 -13.25 -18.66 -12.98
CA ARG A 410 -13.58 -19.49 -11.81
C ARG A 410 -15.08 -19.51 -11.49
N SER A 411 -15.93 -18.84 -12.27
CA SER A 411 -17.37 -18.68 -12.02
C SER A 411 -17.68 -18.03 -10.66
N LEU A 412 -16.80 -17.19 -10.15
CA LEU A 412 -17.04 -16.44 -8.90
C LEU A 412 -18.10 -15.36 -9.12
N ASP A 413 -18.13 -14.76 -10.32
CA ASP A 413 -19.15 -13.77 -10.71
C ASP A 413 -20.57 -14.34 -10.65
N LEU A 414 -20.77 -15.61 -10.94
CA LEU A 414 -22.07 -16.28 -10.83
C LEU A 414 -22.48 -16.38 -9.36
N VAL A 415 -21.53 -16.70 -8.45
CA VAL A 415 -21.81 -16.75 -7.00
C VAL A 415 -22.22 -15.39 -6.45
N PHE A 416 -21.59 -14.31 -6.92
CA PHE A 416 -21.92 -12.95 -6.47
C PHE A 416 -23.22 -12.41 -7.05
N LYS A 417 -23.67 -12.92 -8.21
CA LYS A 417 -24.93 -12.53 -8.87
C LYS A 417 -26.15 -13.33 -8.39
N GLU A 418 -25.95 -14.47 -7.77
CA GLU A 418 -26.98 -15.37 -7.20
C GLU A 418 -27.64 -14.81 -5.94
#